data_ab88b0400f60700b2e43a39332d93732
#
_entry.id   ab88b0400f60700b2e43a39332d93732
#
_cell.length_a   1.000
_cell.length_b   1.000
_cell.length_c   1.000
_cell.angle_alpha   90.00
_cell.angle_beta   90.00
_cell.angle_gamma   90.00
#
_symmetry.space_group_name_H-M   'P 1'
#
loop_
_entity.id
_entity.type
_entity.pdbx_description
1 polymer ?
#
loop_
_entity_poly.entity_id
_entity_poly.type
_entity_poly.pdbx_seq_one_letter_code
_entity_poly.pdbx_strand_id
1 'polypeptide(L)'
;FPAIFIKKVSSFDSETLQIISNIHRKAWNYNKVLFLYVYSDTEIRIYNCTKTPIIQKKESLDYDKELKTLEIGSYNYNDKDQIQELNTLFSKVAIDTGVIWTLDQAKFIREKINLQHRVDKYLVESLINTTEQLKKDNLEINFIHKIILRSLFLLYLEDRKATDSNLYSEIKEGASSYFDILDDVKSTYKLFQKLENHFNGNVFSVSNDENITKNQLKIVKQCFISGNRNTSQMNLLEDWRVFDFSIIQIELLSEIYESFLFKTD
;
A
#
# COMPACT_ATOMS: atom_id res chain seq x y z
N PHE A 1 -17.86 2.58 -10.77
CA PHE A 1 -18.13 1.14 -10.89
C PHE A 1 -16.91 0.37 -10.40
N PRO A 2 -17.10 -0.73 -9.63
CA PRO A 2 -15.97 -1.53 -9.15
C PRO A 2 -15.29 -2.22 -10.33
N ALA A 3 -14.00 -1.99 -10.50
CA ALA A 3 -13.19 -2.73 -11.44
C ALA A 3 -12.85 -4.11 -10.86
N ILE A 4 -12.76 -5.12 -11.71
CA ILE A 4 -12.31 -6.46 -11.39
C ILE A 4 -10.98 -6.69 -12.07
N PHE A 5 -10.01 -7.23 -11.35
CA PHE A 5 -8.79 -7.78 -11.94
C PHE A 5 -8.97 -9.28 -12.16
N ILE A 6 -8.54 -9.76 -13.35
CA ILE A 6 -8.61 -11.18 -13.71
C ILE A 6 -7.21 -11.67 -14.05
N LYS A 7 -6.82 -12.81 -13.47
CA LYS A 7 -5.53 -13.46 -13.72
C LYS A 7 -5.69 -14.94 -13.96
N LYS A 8 -5.18 -15.45 -15.10
CA LYS A 8 -5.01 -16.89 -15.34
C LYS A 8 -3.71 -17.37 -14.70
N VAL A 9 -3.77 -18.56 -14.08
CA VAL A 9 -2.63 -19.30 -13.53
C VAL A 9 -2.68 -20.75 -14.01
N SER A 10 -1.57 -21.48 -13.93
CA SER A 10 -1.51 -22.91 -14.24
C SER A 10 -2.08 -23.77 -13.12
N SER A 11 -1.73 -23.40 -11.88
CA SER A 11 -2.11 -24.13 -10.65
C SER A 11 -2.07 -23.15 -9.47
N PHE A 12 -2.51 -23.60 -8.28
CA PHE A 12 -2.42 -22.85 -7.04
C PHE A 12 -1.34 -23.43 -6.12
N ASP A 13 -0.14 -23.66 -6.69
CA ASP A 13 1.06 -24.06 -5.93
C ASP A 13 1.69 -22.88 -5.16
N SER A 14 2.66 -23.18 -4.30
CA SER A 14 3.28 -22.19 -3.40
C SER A 14 3.90 -21.01 -4.15
N GLU A 15 4.52 -21.21 -5.30
CA GLU A 15 5.12 -20.15 -6.12
C GLU A 15 4.03 -19.25 -6.71
N THR A 16 3.00 -19.86 -7.27
CA THR A 16 1.83 -19.13 -7.79
C THR A 16 1.11 -18.33 -6.70
N LEU A 17 0.95 -18.89 -5.49
CA LEU A 17 0.33 -18.18 -4.37
C LEU A 17 1.12 -16.94 -3.95
N GLN A 18 2.45 -17.00 -3.99
CA GLN A 18 3.29 -15.80 -3.79
C GLN A 18 3.05 -14.74 -4.86
N ILE A 19 2.95 -15.14 -6.13
CA ILE A 19 2.62 -14.23 -7.25
C ILE A 19 1.24 -13.61 -7.04
N ILE A 20 0.24 -14.39 -6.63
CA ILE A 20 -1.12 -13.91 -6.34
C ILE A 20 -1.11 -12.87 -5.23
N SER A 21 -0.33 -13.08 -4.17
CA SER A 21 -0.16 -12.11 -3.08
C SER A 21 0.36 -10.76 -3.60
N ASN A 22 1.34 -10.77 -4.50
CA ASN A 22 1.86 -9.55 -5.12
C ASN A 22 0.83 -8.87 -6.03
N ILE A 23 0.07 -9.64 -6.81
CA ILE A 23 -0.99 -9.09 -7.67
C ILE A 23 -2.10 -8.48 -6.79
N HIS A 24 -2.48 -9.13 -5.70
CA HIS A 24 -3.44 -8.59 -4.74
C HIS A 24 -2.95 -7.23 -4.17
N ARG A 25 -1.68 -7.13 -3.77
CA ARG A 25 -1.09 -5.86 -3.29
C ARG A 25 -1.18 -4.76 -4.35
N LYS A 26 -0.88 -5.07 -5.61
CA LYS A 26 -1.00 -4.12 -6.72
C LYS A 26 -2.45 -3.70 -6.96
N ALA A 27 -3.40 -4.65 -6.95
CA ALA A 27 -4.82 -4.37 -7.11
C ALA A 27 -5.35 -3.47 -5.98
N TRP A 28 -4.92 -3.70 -4.74
CA TRP A 28 -5.26 -2.88 -3.59
C TRP A 28 -4.70 -1.45 -3.72
N ASN A 29 -3.45 -1.28 -4.15
CA ASN A 29 -2.83 0.03 -4.38
C ASN A 29 -3.49 0.81 -5.52
N TYR A 30 -4.12 0.14 -6.49
CA TYR A 30 -4.85 0.79 -7.57
C TYR A 30 -6.15 1.49 -7.10
N ASN A 31 -6.65 1.15 -5.93
CA ASN A 31 -7.79 1.76 -5.23
C ASN A 31 -9.17 1.69 -5.95
N LYS A 32 -9.26 1.13 -7.12
CA LYS A 32 -10.52 1.02 -7.92
C LYS A 32 -11.01 -0.41 -8.06
N VAL A 33 -10.25 -1.38 -7.56
CA VAL A 33 -10.53 -2.81 -7.66
C VAL A 33 -11.15 -3.32 -6.38
N LEU A 34 -12.30 -4.00 -6.48
CA LEU A 34 -12.93 -4.68 -5.35
C LEU A 34 -12.56 -6.16 -5.30
N PHE A 35 -12.44 -6.80 -6.46
CA PHE A 35 -12.22 -8.25 -6.56
C PHE A 35 -11.05 -8.58 -7.48
N LEU A 36 -10.22 -9.50 -7.04
CA LEU A 36 -9.22 -10.17 -7.86
C LEU A 36 -9.72 -11.59 -8.14
N TYR A 37 -10.00 -11.89 -9.41
CA TYR A 37 -10.35 -13.23 -9.88
C TYR A 37 -9.09 -13.91 -10.37
N VAL A 38 -8.74 -15.03 -9.75
CA VAL A 38 -7.64 -15.88 -10.18
C VAL A 38 -8.21 -17.24 -10.58
N TYR A 39 -7.94 -17.67 -11.79
CA TYR A 39 -8.49 -18.91 -12.29
C TYR A 39 -7.42 -19.82 -12.94
N SER A 40 -7.61 -21.10 -12.77
CA SER A 40 -6.89 -22.18 -13.45
C SER A 40 -7.84 -22.92 -14.41
N ASP A 41 -7.40 -24.02 -14.94
CA ASP A 41 -8.26 -24.87 -15.78
C ASP A 41 -9.27 -25.70 -14.95
N THR A 42 -9.17 -25.72 -13.62
CA THR A 42 -10.01 -26.54 -12.72
C THR A 42 -10.84 -25.73 -11.73
N GLU A 43 -10.40 -24.55 -11.34
CA GLU A 43 -11.04 -23.75 -10.28
C GLU A 43 -10.81 -22.25 -10.47
N ILE A 44 -11.67 -21.45 -9.84
CA ILE A 44 -11.47 -20.01 -9.67
C ILE A 44 -11.52 -19.64 -8.20
N ARG A 45 -10.61 -18.75 -7.77
CA ARG A 45 -10.58 -18.14 -6.43
C ARG A 45 -10.78 -16.64 -6.55
N ILE A 46 -11.60 -16.07 -5.68
CA ILE A 46 -11.96 -14.66 -5.68
C ILE A 46 -11.47 -14.02 -4.41
N TYR A 47 -10.63 -12.99 -4.53
CA TYR A 47 -10.01 -12.31 -3.41
C TYR A 47 -10.55 -10.90 -3.25
N ASN A 48 -10.68 -10.47 -1.99
CA ASN A 48 -11.15 -9.15 -1.58
C ASN A 48 -10.02 -8.12 -1.65
N CYS A 49 -10.04 -7.24 -2.64
CA CYS A 49 -9.06 -6.17 -2.80
C CYS A 49 -9.36 -4.92 -1.94
N THR A 50 -10.37 -4.92 -1.08
CA THR A 50 -10.55 -3.87 -0.07
C THR A 50 -9.80 -4.17 1.21
N LYS A 51 -9.34 -5.41 1.44
CA LYS A 51 -8.49 -5.76 2.59
C LYS A 51 -7.02 -5.43 2.32
N THR A 52 -6.34 -4.99 3.38
CA THR A 52 -4.90 -4.72 3.33
C THR A 52 -4.10 -5.96 2.89
N PRO A 53 -3.07 -5.80 2.05
CA PRO A 53 -2.27 -6.90 1.54
C PRO A 53 -1.56 -7.69 2.65
N ILE A 54 -1.21 -8.91 2.32
CA ILE A 54 -0.36 -9.76 3.16
C ILE A 54 1.03 -9.13 3.26
N ILE A 55 1.57 -9.01 4.47
CA ILE A 55 2.94 -8.55 4.69
C ILE A 55 3.88 -9.72 4.45
N GLN A 56 4.80 -9.55 3.51
CA GLN A 56 5.87 -10.52 3.29
C GLN A 56 6.91 -10.40 4.42
N LYS A 57 7.30 -11.53 4.99
CA LYS A 57 8.33 -11.67 6.02
C LYS A 57 9.53 -12.41 5.43
N LYS A 58 10.73 -12.24 6.02
CA LYS A 58 11.92 -13.02 5.64
C LYS A 58 11.78 -14.53 5.99
N GLU A 59 10.96 -14.87 6.98
CA GLU A 59 10.65 -16.24 7.31
C GLU A 59 9.64 -16.84 6.34
N SER A 60 9.65 -18.17 6.18
CA SER A 60 8.72 -18.88 5.29
C SER A 60 7.27 -18.55 5.64
N LEU A 61 6.59 -17.85 4.76
CA LEU A 61 5.19 -17.49 4.90
C LEU A 61 4.33 -18.59 4.27
N ASP A 62 3.33 -19.05 5.01
CA ASP A 62 2.30 -19.92 4.47
C ASP A 62 1.29 -19.07 3.66
N TYR A 63 1.59 -18.89 2.37
CA TYR A 63 0.75 -18.09 1.46
C TYR A 63 -0.66 -18.65 1.30
N ASP A 64 -0.87 -19.96 1.40
CA ASP A 64 -2.20 -20.54 1.30
C ASP A 64 -3.07 -20.10 2.47
N LYS A 65 -2.56 -20.21 3.69
CA LYS A 65 -3.24 -19.79 4.90
C LYS A 65 -3.53 -18.28 4.90
N GLU A 66 -2.56 -17.47 4.53
CA GLU A 66 -2.69 -16.01 4.52
C GLU A 66 -3.66 -15.54 3.44
N LEU A 67 -3.58 -16.08 2.21
CA LEU A 67 -4.49 -15.74 1.12
C LEU A 67 -5.93 -16.16 1.40
N LYS A 68 -6.16 -17.26 2.14
CA LYS A 68 -7.50 -17.64 2.61
C LYS A 68 -8.17 -16.56 3.45
N THR A 69 -7.41 -15.74 4.17
CA THR A 69 -7.97 -14.60 4.91
C THR A 69 -8.52 -13.50 4.01
N LEU A 70 -8.03 -13.41 2.78
CA LEU A 70 -8.46 -12.47 1.75
C LEU A 70 -9.52 -13.06 0.82
N GLU A 71 -9.70 -14.37 0.84
CA GLU A 71 -10.59 -15.09 -0.07
C GLU A 71 -12.07 -14.82 0.26
N ILE A 72 -12.84 -14.52 -0.76
CA ILE A 72 -14.30 -14.39 -0.69
C ILE A 72 -14.96 -15.71 -1.03
N GLY A 73 -14.50 -16.37 -2.09
CA GLY A 73 -15.01 -17.65 -2.54
C GLY A 73 -14.01 -18.40 -3.41
N SER A 74 -14.16 -19.71 -3.43
CA SER A 74 -13.42 -20.65 -4.28
C SER A 74 -14.41 -21.63 -4.91
N TYR A 75 -14.32 -21.81 -6.23
CA TYR A 75 -15.31 -22.55 -7.01
C TYR A 75 -14.61 -23.53 -7.95
N ASN A 76 -14.98 -24.81 -7.85
CA ASN A 76 -14.48 -25.88 -8.72
C ASN A 76 -15.37 -26.04 -9.94
N TYR A 77 -14.81 -26.08 -11.14
CA TYR A 77 -15.58 -26.18 -12.38
C TYR A 77 -16.27 -27.52 -12.59
N ASN A 78 -15.89 -28.55 -11.85
CA ASN A 78 -16.56 -29.85 -11.89
C ASN A 78 -17.81 -29.93 -10.98
N ASP A 79 -18.03 -28.91 -10.14
CA ASP A 79 -19.18 -28.83 -9.23
C ASP A 79 -20.23 -27.87 -9.81
N LYS A 80 -21.39 -28.41 -10.20
CA LYS A 80 -22.48 -27.66 -10.86
C LYS A 80 -23.10 -26.61 -9.93
N ASP A 81 -23.20 -26.94 -8.64
CA ASP A 81 -23.83 -26.03 -7.67
C ASP A 81 -22.88 -24.83 -7.40
N GLN A 82 -21.59 -25.08 -7.31
CA GLN A 82 -20.59 -24.01 -7.20
C GLN A 82 -20.55 -23.14 -8.45
N ILE A 83 -20.65 -23.70 -9.64
CA ILE A 83 -20.74 -22.92 -10.89
C ILE A 83 -22.00 -22.07 -10.94
N GLN A 84 -23.13 -22.59 -10.48
CA GLN A 84 -24.36 -21.82 -10.39
C GLN A 84 -24.23 -20.65 -9.42
N GLU A 85 -23.64 -20.87 -8.25
CA GLU A 85 -23.37 -19.81 -7.27
C GLU A 85 -22.42 -18.75 -7.83
N LEU A 86 -21.30 -19.18 -8.44
CA LEU A 86 -20.34 -18.28 -9.11
C LEU A 86 -21.04 -17.38 -10.15
N ASN A 87 -21.87 -17.98 -11.01
CA ASN A 87 -22.61 -17.23 -12.02
C ASN A 87 -23.62 -16.25 -11.42
N THR A 88 -24.29 -16.64 -10.35
CA THR A 88 -25.27 -15.80 -9.66
C THR A 88 -24.64 -14.60 -8.97
N LEU A 89 -23.51 -14.80 -8.29
CA LEU A 89 -22.90 -13.78 -7.43
C LEU A 89 -21.78 -12.98 -8.11
N PHE A 90 -21.02 -13.63 -9.01
CA PHE A 90 -19.77 -13.05 -9.52
C PHE A 90 -19.71 -12.95 -11.04
N SER A 91 -20.84 -13.18 -11.73
CA SER A 91 -20.88 -12.94 -13.18
C SER A 91 -20.74 -11.45 -13.49
N LYS A 92 -20.34 -11.15 -14.73
CA LYS A 92 -20.26 -9.76 -15.20
C LYS A 92 -21.60 -9.03 -15.00
N VAL A 93 -22.73 -9.69 -15.27
CA VAL A 93 -24.06 -9.10 -15.09
C VAL A 93 -24.33 -8.78 -13.62
N ALA A 94 -24.04 -9.69 -12.69
CA ALA A 94 -24.26 -9.47 -11.27
C ALA A 94 -23.46 -8.29 -10.74
N ILE A 95 -22.24 -8.10 -11.22
CA ILE A 95 -21.36 -7.00 -10.84
C ILE A 95 -21.80 -5.69 -11.50
N ASP A 96 -22.01 -5.66 -12.81
CA ASP A 96 -22.35 -4.45 -13.57
C ASP A 96 -23.72 -3.87 -13.17
N THR A 97 -24.68 -4.72 -12.87
CA THR A 97 -26.02 -4.29 -12.41
C THR A 97 -26.06 -3.95 -10.92
N GLY A 98 -25.04 -4.33 -10.17
CA GLY A 98 -25.00 -4.15 -8.72
C GLY A 98 -25.93 -5.09 -7.93
N VAL A 99 -26.52 -6.09 -8.59
CA VAL A 99 -27.41 -7.09 -7.96
C VAL A 99 -26.71 -7.83 -6.81
N ILE A 100 -25.41 -8.06 -6.92
CA ILE A 100 -24.59 -8.64 -5.84
C ILE A 100 -24.76 -7.90 -4.50
N TRP A 101 -25.08 -6.60 -4.52
CA TRP A 101 -25.23 -5.80 -3.30
C TRP A 101 -26.61 -5.90 -2.66
N THR A 102 -27.59 -6.47 -3.37
CA THR A 102 -28.99 -6.57 -2.93
C THR A 102 -29.45 -8.00 -2.62
N LEU A 103 -28.79 -9.01 -3.23
CA LEU A 103 -29.11 -10.42 -3.00
C LEU A 103 -28.84 -10.84 -1.55
N ASP A 104 -29.80 -11.54 -0.92
CA ASP A 104 -29.60 -12.12 0.41
C ASP A 104 -28.44 -13.13 0.43
N GLN A 105 -28.32 -13.93 -0.62
CA GLN A 105 -27.22 -14.88 -0.80
C GLN A 105 -25.82 -14.21 -0.81
N ALA A 106 -25.72 -12.93 -1.17
CA ALA A 106 -24.48 -12.17 -1.19
C ALA A 106 -24.17 -11.46 0.15
N LYS A 107 -24.94 -11.68 1.21
CA LYS A 107 -24.74 -11.04 2.52
C LYS A 107 -23.33 -11.24 3.04
N PHE A 108 -22.78 -12.45 2.93
CA PHE A 108 -21.42 -12.77 3.37
C PHE A 108 -20.34 -11.98 2.62
N ILE A 109 -20.57 -11.60 1.34
CA ILE A 109 -19.66 -10.78 0.56
C ILE A 109 -19.66 -9.36 1.10
N ARG A 110 -20.84 -8.79 1.35
CA ARG A 110 -21.00 -7.43 1.90
C ARG A 110 -20.35 -7.29 3.28
N GLU A 111 -20.46 -8.32 4.13
CA GLU A 111 -19.84 -8.35 5.45
C GLU A 111 -18.32 -8.40 5.39
N LYS A 112 -17.75 -9.02 4.35
CA LYS A 112 -16.30 -9.07 4.14
C LYS A 112 -15.71 -7.78 3.55
N ILE A 113 -16.51 -7.00 2.81
CA ILE A 113 -16.05 -5.77 2.15
C ILE A 113 -16.09 -4.61 3.13
N ASN A 114 -14.90 -4.05 3.38
CA ASN A 114 -14.76 -2.86 4.21
C ASN A 114 -13.95 -1.79 3.48
N LEU A 115 -14.63 -0.77 2.98
CA LEU A 115 -14.01 0.32 2.24
C LEU A 115 -13.09 1.20 3.09
N GLN A 116 -13.15 1.10 4.43
CA GLN A 116 -12.20 1.79 5.31
C GLN A 116 -10.79 1.18 5.27
N HIS A 117 -10.66 -0.04 4.76
CA HIS A 117 -9.34 -0.68 4.59
C HIS A 117 -8.72 -0.44 3.20
N ARG A 118 -9.33 0.37 2.35
CA ARG A 118 -8.76 0.76 1.06
C ARG A 118 -7.51 1.61 1.26
N VAL A 119 -6.64 1.63 0.24
CA VAL A 119 -5.32 2.26 0.33
C VAL A 119 -5.39 3.73 0.71
N ASP A 120 -6.36 4.49 0.19
CA ASP A 120 -6.56 5.90 0.52
C ASP A 120 -6.83 6.12 2.02
N LYS A 121 -7.78 5.37 2.57
CA LYS A 121 -8.13 5.47 4.00
C LYS A 121 -7.01 4.93 4.89
N TYR A 122 -6.43 3.81 4.50
CA TYR A 122 -5.36 3.19 5.25
C TYR A 122 -4.09 4.06 5.29
N LEU A 123 -3.74 4.73 4.18
CA LEU A 123 -2.59 5.63 4.15
C LEU A 123 -2.85 6.88 5.02
N VAL A 124 -4.03 7.52 4.89
CA VAL A 124 -4.40 8.66 5.76
C VAL A 124 -4.31 8.28 7.24
N GLU A 125 -4.88 7.14 7.63
CA GLU A 125 -4.82 6.66 9.02
C GLU A 125 -3.37 6.38 9.46
N SER A 126 -2.54 5.81 8.58
CA SER A 126 -1.12 5.59 8.85
C SER A 126 -0.36 6.89 9.08
N LEU A 127 -0.64 7.92 8.29
CA LEU A 127 -0.04 9.25 8.45
C LEU A 127 -0.48 9.92 9.77
N ILE A 128 -1.76 9.81 10.14
CA ILE A 128 -2.28 10.34 11.40
C ILE A 128 -1.59 9.67 12.60
N ASN A 129 -1.53 8.34 12.61
CA ASN A 129 -0.89 7.57 13.68
C ASN A 129 0.62 7.89 13.78
N THR A 130 1.27 8.09 12.64
CA THR A 130 2.68 8.53 12.58
C THR A 130 2.84 9.92 13.19
N THR A 131 1.93 10.85 12.87
CA THR A 131 1.91 12.20 13.45
C THR A 131 1.78 12.15 14.98
N GLU A 132 0.89 11.33 15.50
CA GLU A 132 0.74 11.17 16.95
C GLU A 132 2.00 10.60 17.62
N GLN A 133 2.67 9.64 16.97
CA GLN A 133 3.93 9.10 17.47
C GLN A 133 5.04 10.15 17.48
N LEU A 134 5.15 10.95 16.41
CA LEU A 134 6.14 12.02 16.30
C LEU A 134 5.86 13.17 17.27
N LYS A 135 4.59 13.54 17.51
CA LYS A 135 4.18 14.50 18.54
C LYS A 135 4.59 14.00 19.96
N LYS A 136 4.41 12.72 20.25
CA LYS A 136 4.86 12.12 21.53
C LYS A 136 6.38 12.10 21.68
N ASP A 137 7.11 12.07 20.57
CA ASP A 137 8.58 12.19 20.52
C ASP A 137 9.04 13.66 20.41
N ASN A 138 8.17 14.62 20.76
CA ASN A 138 8.39 16.06 20.84
C ASN A 138 8.80 16.73 19.51
N LEU A 139 8.37 16.20 18.35
CA LEU A 139 8.54 16.90 17.08
C LEU A 139 7.38 17.88 16.86
N GLU A 140 7.70 19.11 16.48
CA GLU A 140 6.72 20.15 16.19
C GLU A 140 5.88 19.79 14.95
N ILE A 141 4.58 20.12 14.98
CA ILE A 141 3.60 19.75 13.94
C ILE A 141 4.02 20.22 12.54
N ASN A 142 4.56 21.43 12.42
CA ASN A 142 5.02 21.97 11.13
C ASN A 142 6.15 21.12 10.52
N PHE A 143 7.08 20.61 11.35
CA PHE A 143 8.15 19.73 10.88
C PHE A 143 7.63 18.31 10.57
N ILE A 144 6.62 17.85 11.31
CA ILE A 144 5.93 16.59 11.00
C ILE A 144 5.28 16.67 9.61
N HIS A 145 4.51 17.72 9.34
CA HIS A 145 3.87 17.91 8.03
C HIS A 145 4.91 17.99 6.90
N LYS A 146 6.01 18.75 7.11
CA LYS A 146 7.10 18.86 6.14
C LYS A 146 7.75 17.50 5.84
N ILE A 147 8.14 16.73 6.85
CA ILE A 147 8.82 15.44 6.62
C ILE A 147 7.89 14.41 5.95
N ILE A 148 6.62 14.39 6.30
CA ILE A 148 5.62 13.53 5.65
C ILE A 148 5.43 13.93 4.19
N LEU A 149 5.24 15.21 3.88
CA LEU A 149 5.08 15.70 2.50
C LEU A 149 6.30 15.39 1.65
N ARG A 150 7.51 15.68 2.16
CA ARG A 150 8.78 15.37 1.47
C ARG A 150 8.89 13.87 1.18
N SER A 151 8.53 13.03 2.15
CA SER A 151 8.58 11.57 2.01
C SER A 151 7.58 11.06 0.97
N LEU A 152 6.34 11.53 1.00
CA LEU A 152 5.33 11.19 -0.02
C LEU A 152 5.79 11.57 -1.42
N PHE A 153 6.32 12.79 -1.58
CA PHE A 153 6.80 13.29 -2.86
C PHE A 153 7.99 12.47 -3.38
N LEU A 154 8.99 12.21 -2.54
CA LEU A 154 10.18 11.44 -2.93
C LEU A 154 9.85 9.99 -3.28
N LEU A 155 9.02 9.33 -2.49
CA LEU A 155 8.58 7.95 -2.77
C LEU A 155 7.75 7.86 -4.05
N TYR A 156 6.93 8.88 -4.32
CA TYR A 156 6.19 8.97 -5.58
C TYR A 156 7.11 9.10 -6.79
N LEU A 157 8.13 9.96 -6.72
CA LEU A 157 9.10 10.13 -7.81
C LEU A 157 9.98 8.88 -7.98
N GLU A 158 10.45 8.29 -6.88
CA GLU A 158 11.30 7.09 -6.88
C GLU A 158 10.59 5.91 -7.54
N ASP A 159 9.36 5.61 -7.11
CA ASP A 159 8.59 4.49 -7.64
C ASP A 159 8.26 4.63 -9.12
N ARG A 160 8.11 5.87 -9.59
CA ARG A 160 7.89 6.17 -11.01
C ARG A 160 9.18 6.31 -11.81
N LYS A 161 10.34 6.07 -11.19
CA LYS A 161 11.66 6.23 -11.82
C LYS A 161 11.86 7.63 -12.39
N ALA A 162 11.33 8.64 -11.72
CA ALA A 162 11.42 10.05 -12.06
C ALA A 162 12.55 10.77 -11.29
N THR A 163 13.35 10.04 -10.53
CA THR A 163 14.58 10.51 -9.88
C THR A 163 15.80 10.15 -10.74
N ASP A 164 16.84 10.98 -10.64
CA ASP A 164 18.13 10.62 -11.28
C ASP A 164 18.67 9.32 -10.68
N SER A 165 19.24 8.46 -11.53
CA SER A 165 19.74 7.13 -11.12
C SER A 165 20.78 7.17 -10.00
N ASN A 166 21.54 8.27 -9.91
CA ASN A 166 22.63 8.44 -8.94
C ASN A 166 22.24 9.33 -7.75
N LEU A 167 20.99 9.80 -7.68
CA LEU A 167 20.55 10.78 -6.67
C LEU A 167 20.95 10.37 -5.25
N TYR A 168 20.66 9.14 -4.87
CA TYR A 168 20.88 8.65 -3.51
C TYR A 168 22.35 8.29 -3.26
N SER A 169 23.03 7.68 -4.21
CA SER A 169 24.46 7.31 -4.09
C SER A 169 25.39 8.54 -4.01
N GLU A 170 25.01 9.67 -4.61
CA GLU A 170 25.73 10.94 -4.47
C GLU A 170 25.55 11.58 -3.08
N ILE A 171 24.48 11.26 -2.39
CA ILE A 171 24.21 11.76 -1.03
C ILE A 171 24.92 10.90 0.02
N LYS A 172 24.79 9.57 -0.13
CA LYS A 172 25.34 8.58 0.79
C LYS A 172 25.85 7.38 0.00
N GLU A 173 27.12 7.03 0.18
CA GLU A 173 27.72 5.86 -0.45
C GLU A 173 26.93 4.59 -0.15
N GLY A 174 26.63 3.80 -1.20
CA GLY A 174 25.86 2.56 -1.11
C GLY A 174 24.34 2.74 -0.98
N ALA A 175 23.81 3.97 -0.92
CA ALA A 175 22.38 4.20 -0.92
C ALA A 175 21.78 4.02 -2.32
N SER A 176 20.69 3.25 -2.39
CA SER A 176 19.95 2.96 -3.64
C SER A 176 18.52 3.49 -3.60
N SER A 177 18.02 3.88 -2.43
CA SER A 177 16.64 4.28 -2.19
C SER A 177 16.51 5.44 -1.21
N TYR A 178 15.36 6.09 -1.20
CA TYR A 178 15.04 7.10 -0.17
C TYR A 178 15.09 6.50 1.24
N PHE A 179 14.72 5.25 1.41
CA PHE A 179 14.78 4.59 2.72
C PHE A 179 16.19 4.41 3.27
N ASP A 180 17.20 4.25 2.40
CA ASP A 180 18.61 4.21 2.81
C ASP A 180 19.10 5.57 3.32
N ILE A 181 18.54 6.64 2.76
CA ILE A 181 18.82 8.02 3.19
C ILE A 181 18.19 8.31 4.55
N LEU A 182 16.95 7.84 4.81
CA LEU A 182 16.25 8.03 6.09
C LEU A 182 16.96 7.33 7.29
N ASP A 183 17.91 6.44 7.03
CA ASP A 183 18.69 5.80 8.09
C ASP A 183 19.74 6.73 8.73
N ASP A 184 20.03 7.89 8.09
CA ASP A 184 20.99 8.87 8.57
C ASP A 184 20.48 10.32 8.44
N VAL A 185 20.49 11.05 9.57
CA VAL A 185 19.98 12.43 9.66
C VAL A 185 20.73 13.37 8.72
N LYS A 186 22.08 13.29 8.71
CA LYS A 186 22.90 14.17 7.87
C LYS A 186 22.62 13.97 6.39
N SER A 187 22.53 12.72 5.96
CA SER A 187 22.19 12.35 4.58
C SER A 187 20.78 12.82 4.20
N THR A 188 19.82 12.72 5.12
CA THR A 188 18.44 13.19 4.90
C THR A 188 18.43 14.70 4.64
N TYR A 189 19.07 15.51 5.48
CA TYR A 189 19.13 16.96 5.26
C TYR A 189 19.94 17.34 4.01
N LYS A 190 21.05 16.65 3.73
CA LYS A 190 21.84 16.87 2.51
C LYS A 190 20.99 16.60 1.26
N LEU A 191 20.14 15.57 1.28
CA LEU A 191 19.20 15.31 0.19
C LEU A 191 18.19 16.45 0.05
N PHE A 192 17.56 16.91 1.13
CA PHE A 192 16.59 18.00 1.08
C PHE A 192 17.21 19.30 0.56
N GLN A 193 18.39 19.69 1.02
CA GLN A 193 19.11 20.85 0.52
C GLN A 193 19.45 20.76 -0.99
N LYS A 194 19.86 19.56 -1.45
CA LYS A 194 20.07 19.33 -2.89
C LYS A 194 18.80 19.52 -3.69
N LEU A 195 17.66 19.00 -3.18
CA LEU A 195 16.38 19.08 -3.87
C LEU A 195 15.73 20.46 -3.79
N GLU A 196 15.98 21.23 -2.73
CA GLU A 196 15.55 22.63 -2.62
C GLU A 196 16.07 23.49 -3.78
N ASN A 197 17.31 23.24 -4.19
CA ASN A 197 17.91 23.92 -5.35
C ASN A 197 17.36 23.45 -6.71
N HIS A 198 16.75 22.26 -6.75
CA HIS A 198 16.24 21.66 -7.98
C HIS A 198 14.74 21.92 -8.20
N PHE A 199 13.96 21.94 -7.13
CA PHE A 199 12.51 22.14 -7.17
C PHE A 199 12.16 23.57 -6.75
N ASN A 200 11.46 24.28 -7.61
CA ASN A 200 10.90 25.57 -7.28
C ASN A 200 9.74 25.39 -6.28
N GLY A 201 9.93 25.81 -5.04
CA GLY A 201 8.92 25.76 -3.99
C GLY A 201 9.48 25.42 -2.62
N ASN A 202 8.65 25.59 -1.58
CA ASN A 202 9.08 25.47 -0.19
C ASN A 202 9.03 24.02 0.36
N VAL A 203 8.75 23.02 -0.49
CA VAL A 203 8.60 21.62 -0.02
C VAL A 203 9.88 21.12 0.64
N PHE A 204 11.03 21.39 0.04
CA PHE A 204 12.34 20.92 0.53
C PHE A 204 13.09 21.94 1.35
N SER A 205 12.55 23.15 1.57
CA SER A 205 13.22 24.18 2.35
C SER A 205 13.43 23.72 3.80
N VAL A 206 14.68 23.74 4.24
CA VAL A 206 15.07 23.34 5.60
C VAL A 206 15.25 24.60 6.45
N SER A 207 14.51 24.73 7.55
CA SER A 207 14.68 25.83 8.51
C SER A 207 15.76 25.48 9.55
N ASN A 208 16.44 26.48 10.11
CA ASN A 208 17.55 26.30 11.06
C ASN A 208 17.13 25.62 12.36
N ASP A 209 15.86 25.73 12.72
CA ASP A 209 15.24 25.17 13.92
C ASP A 209 14.65 23.76 13.68
N GLU A 210 14.64 23.28 12.43
CA GLU A 210 14.22 21.93 12.09
C GLU A 210 15.25 20.91 12.55
N ASN A 211 14.94 20.16 13.61
CA ASN A 211 15.86 19.25 14.26
C ASN A 211 15.25 17.85 14.42
N ILE A 212 15.25 17.08 13.33
CA ILE A 212 14.69 15.73 13.28
C ILE A 212 15.72 14.72 13.75
N THR A 213 15.33 13.84 14.67
CA THR A 213 16.18 12.77 15.20
C THR A 213 16.17 11.52 14.32
N LYS A 214 17.17 10.66 14.49
CA LYS A 214 17.22 9.35 13.82
C LYS A 214 16.00 8.47 14.17
N ASN A 215 15.51 8.55 15.43
CA ASN A 215 14.33 7.81 15.85
C ASN A 215 13.07 8.28 15.11
N GLN A 216 12.90 9.59 14.96
CA GLN A 216 11.78 10.17 14.22
C GLN A 216 11.80 9.79 12.72
N LEU A 217 12.99 9.78 12.09
CA LEU A 217 13.14 9.28 10.72
C LEU A 217 12.76 7.79 10.59
N LYS A 218 13.11 6.98 11.60
CA LYS A 218 12.71 5.57 11.64
C LYS A 218 11.19 5.39 11.74
N ILE A 219 10.50 6.23 12.51
CA ILE A 219 9.04 6.24 12.60
C ILE A 219 8.41 6.57 11.23
N VAL A 220 8.94 7.60 10.55
CA VAL A 220 8.50 7.96 9.19
C VAL A 220 8.74 6.82 8.20
N LYS A 221 9.94 6.23 8.20
CA LYS A 221 10.29 5.08 7.35
C LYS A 221 9.30 3.92 7.57
N GLN A 222 9.00 3.60 8.83
CA GLN A 222 8.08 2.52 9.20
C GLN A 222 6.66 2.75 8.68
N CYS A 223 6.16 3.98 8.71
CA CYS A 223 4.87 4.35 8.16
C CYS A 223 4.73 3.93 6.69
N PHE A 224 5.73 4.23 5.87
CA PHE A 224 5.68 3.97 4.43
C PHE A 224 6.00 2.51 4.06
N ILE A 225 6.68 1.77 4.92
CA ILE A 225 6.93 0.34 4.70
C ILE A 225 5.69 -0.49 5.04
N SER A 226 5.09 -0.32 6.21
CA SER A 226 4.05 -1.22 6.72
C SER A 226 2.74 -0.54 7.14
N GLY A 227 2.66 0.79 7.08
CA GLY A 227 1.51 1.54 7.54
C GLY A 227 1.31 1.44 9.06
N ASN A 228 0.06 1.30 9.50
CA ASN A 228 -0.33 1.23 10.91
C ASN A 228 0.06 -0.05 11.63
N ARG A 229 0.61 -1.04 10.93
CA ARG A 229 0.90 -2.34 11.55
C ARG A 229 2.13 -2.24 12.43
N ASN A 230 1.97 -2.65 13.67
CA ASN A 230 3.07 -2.71 14.65
C ASN A 230 4.04 -3.82 14.25
N THR A 231 5.16 -3.42 13.64
CA THR A 231 6.13 -4.33 13.02
C THR A 231 7.41 -4.48 13.84
N SER A 232 7.33 -4.28 15.16
CA SER A 232 8.48 -4.37 16.06
C SER A 232 9.27 -5.70 16.00
N GLN A 233 8.73 -6.71 15.31
CA GLN A 233 9.36 -8.03 15.10
C GLN A 233 9.57 -8.38 13.61
N MET A 234 9.34 -7.46 12.68
CA MET A 234 9.42 -7.80 11.26
C MET A 234 10.80 -7.52 10.67
N ASN A 235 11.54 -8.57 10.41
CA ASN A 235 12.54 -8.58 9.35
C ASN A 235 11.81 -8.55 8.01
N LEU A 236 11.36 -7.36 7.58
CA LEU A 236 10.79 -7.16 6.25
C LEU A 236 11.87 -7.43 5.20
N LEU A 237 11.46 -7.97 4.06
CA LEU A 237 12.32 -7.97 2.87
C LEU A 237 12.67 -6.52 2.55
N GLU A 238 13.93 -6.23 2.22
CA GLU A 238 14.42 -4.86 2.00
C GLU A 238 13.59 -4.11 0.94
N ASP A 239 13.08 -4.83 -0.06
CA ASP A 239 12.32 -4.26 -1.19
C ASP A 239 10.80 -4.35 -1.02
N TRP A 240 10.28 -4.89 0.10
CA TRP A 240 8.85 -5.01 0.28
C TRP A 240 8.28 -3.85 1.07
N ARG A 241 7.23 -3.26 0.55
CA ARG A 241 6.41 -2.24 1.23
C ARG A 241 4.94 -2.38 0.86
N VAL A 242 4.07 -1.96 1.76
CA VAL A 242 2.62 -2.05 1.59
C VAL A 242 2.14 -1.10 0.50
N PHE A 243 2.68 0.12 0.47
CA PHE A 243 2.34 1.14 -0.53
C PHE A 243 3.24 1.04 -1.77
N ASP A 244 2.62 1.17 -2.94
CA ASP A 244 3.27 1.17 -4.25
C ASP A 244 2.87 2.45 -4.99
N PHE A 245 3.68 3.49 -4.87
CA PHE A 245 3.39 4.79 -5.45
C PHE A 245 3.53 4.82 -6.98
N SER A 246 4.06 3.76 -7.61
CA SER A 246 4.00 3.63 -9.07
C SER A 246 2.57 3.41 -9.57
N ILE A 247 1.70 2.87 -8.70
CA ILE A 247 0.31 2.50 -8.99
C ILE A 247 -0.67 3.53 -8.43
N ILE A 248 -0.40 4.10 -7.25
CA ILE A 248 -1.24 5.14 -6.63
C ILE A 248 -1.27 6.37 -7.56
N GLN A 249 -2.47 6.79 -7.97
CA GLN A 249 -2.65 7.95 -8.86
C GLN A 249 -2.32 9.25 -8.13
N ILE A 250 -1.80 10.26 -8.86
CA ILE A 250 -1.38 11.54 -8.27
C ILE A 250 -2.57 12.29 -7.65
N GLU A 251 -3.74 12.22 -8.28
CA GLU A 251 -4.97 12.84 -7.79
C GLU A 251 -5.36 12.26 -6.43
N LEU A 252 -5.27 10.92 -6.30
CA LEU A 252 -5.53 10.23 -5.05
C LEU A 252 -4.51 10.61 -3.98
N LEU A 253 -3.24 10.79 -4.34
CA LEU A 253 -2.20 11.22 -3.41
C LEU A 253 -2.46 12.64 -2.88
N SER A 254 -2.93 13.55 -3.74
CA SER A 254 -3.32 14.90 -3.35
C SER A 254 -4.51 14.89 -2.36
N GLU A 255 -5.56 14.11 -2.66
CA GLU A 255 -6.71 13.93 -1.77
C GLU A 255 -6.31 13.34 -0.40
N ILE A 256 -5.38 12.37 -0.40
CA ILE A 256 -4.82 11.77 0.81
C ILE A 256 -4.13 12.84 1.65
N TYR A 257 -3.27 13.65 1.04
CA TYR A 257 -2.51 14.68 1.75
C TYR A 257 -3.42 15.79 2.30
N GLU A 258 -4.38 16.26 1.52
CA GLU A 258 -5.38 17.23 1.98
C GLU A 258 -6.21 16.68 3.15
N SER A 259 -6.68 15.43 3.03
CA SER A 259 -7.43 14.76 4.11
C SER A 259 -6.59 14.57 5.37
N PHE A 260 -5.29 14.30 5.22
CA PHE A 260 -4.34 14.19 6.31
C PHE A 260 -4.16 15.52 7.03
N LEU A 261 -3.88 16.60 6.30
CA LEU A 261 -3.73 17.95 6.90
C LEU A 261 -5.00 18.35 7.67
N PHE A 262 -6.16 18.23 7.05
CA PHE A 262 -7.45 18.58 7.68
C PHE A 262 -7.71 17.85 9.00
N LYS A 263 -7.16 16.65 9.18
CA LYS A 263 -7.35 15.85 10.40
C LYS A 263 -6.28 16.06 11.46
N THR A 264 -5.17 16.70 11.11
CA THR A 264 -4.02 16.84 12.01
C THR A 264 -3.75 18.29 12.44
N ASP A 265 -4.33 19.28 11.73
CA ASP A 265 -4.41 20.69 12.13
C ASP A 265 -5.46 20.87 13.25
#